data_d30b9d8a56c901cb63891eab3d95347e
#
_entry.id   d30b9d8a56c901cb63891eab3d95347e
#
_cell.length_a   1.000
_cell.length_b   1.000
_cell.length_c   1.000
_cell.angle_alpha   90.00
_cell.angle_beta   90.00
_cell.angle_gamma   90.00
#
_symmetry.space_group_name_H-M   'P 1'
#
loop_
_entity.id
_entity.type
_entity.pdbx_description
1 polymer ?
#
loop_
_entity_poly.entity_id
_entity_poly.type
_entity_poly.pdbx_seq_one_letter_code
_entity_poly.pdbx_strand_id
1 'polypeptide(L)'
;FTIHAGIRRHNVHLADKRLCGIVSRGGSIMSKWCLMHDRESFLYEHFDDICDILAQYDVAVSLGDGLRPGSIHDANDEAQFAELDTMGELVLRAWDKNVQAFIEGPGHVPMHKIKENMERQIEKCHDAPFYTLGPLVTDIAPGYDHITSAIGAAQIGWLGTAMLCYVTPKEHLALPDKEDVRVAVSYTHLT
;
A
#
# COMPACT_ATOMS: atom_id res chain seq x y z
N PHE A 1 -10.78 4.97 6.82
CA PHE A 1 -10.10 6.25 6.53
C PHE A 1 -8.62 5.98 6.24
N THR A 2 -8.11 6.40 5.07
CA THR A 2 -6.72 6.11 4.65
C THR A 2 -5.78 7.26 4.99
N ILE A 3 -4.64 6.95 5.64
CA ILE A 3 -3.56 7.90 5.93
C ILE A 3 -2.18 7.26 5.70
N HIS A 4 -1.23 8.06 5.23
CA HIS A 4 0.17 7.63 5.00
C HIS A 4 1.04 7.91 6.23
N ALA A 5 0.66 7.34 7.39
CA ALA A 5 1.39 7.52 8.65
C ALA A 5 2.68 6.71 8.73
N GLY A 6 2.87 5.72 7.83
CA GLY A 6 4.09 4.92 7.74
C GLY A 6 5.30 5.68 7.15
N ILE A 7 5.06 6.83 6.50
CA ILE A 7 6.15 7.70 6.03
C ILE A 7 6.85 8.33 7.21
N ARG A 8 8.16 8.08 7.31
CA ARG A 8 9.03 8.63 8.35
C ARG A 8 10.15 9.44 7.72
N ARG A 9 10.58 10.51 8.40
CA ARG A 9 11.69 11.34 7.92
C ARG A 9 12.93 10.51 7.53
N HIS A 10 13.26 9.49 8.33
CA HIS A 10 14.45 8.67 8.11
C HIS A 10 14.32 7.67 6.96
N ASN A 11 13.11 7.28 6.55
CA ASN A 11 12.92 6.29 5.48
C ASN A 11 12.70 6.91 4.08
N VAL A 12 12.46 8.23 3.99
CA VAL A 12 12.24 8.91 2.70
C VAL A 12 13.44 8.74 1.76
N HIS A 13 14.67 8.86 2.26
CA HIS A 13 15.89 8.74 1.46
C HIS A 13 16.15 7.34 0.88
N LEU A 14 15.50 6.32 1.42
CA LEU A 14 15.61 4.97 0.89
C LEU A 14 15.02 4.87 -0.53
N ALA A 15 14.11 5.78 -0.89
CA ALA A 15 13.53 5.85 -2.23
C ALA A 15 14.40 6.58 -3.27
N ASP A 16 15.52 7.19 -2.89
CA ASP A 16 16.36 8.00 -3.79
C ASP A 16 16.96 7.18 -4.94
N LYS A 17 17.14 5.87 -4.75
CA LYS A 17 17.73 4.96 -5.74
C LYS A 17 16.69 4.29 -6.64
N ARG A 18 15.40 4.55 -6.42
CA ARG A 18 14.32 3.93 -7.18
C ARG A 18 14.26 4.40 -8.62
N LEU A 19 13.87 3.51 -9.51
CA LEU A 19 13.60 3.84 -10.91
C LEU A 19 12.43 4.83 -11.04
N CYS A 20 11.36 4.61 -10.27
CA CYS A 20 10.14 5.42 -10.32
C CYS A 20 10.00 6.43 -9.15
N GLY A 21 10.95 6.45 -8.21
CA GLY A 21 10.87 7.32 -7.03
C GLY A 21 9.65 7.03 -6.15
N ILE A 22 8.96 8.07 -5.70
CA ILE A 22 7.76 7.96 -4.87
C ILE A 22 6.52 8.25 -5.72
N VAL A 23 5.78 7.22 -6.09
CA VAL A 23 4.63 7.31 -7.01
C VAL A 23 3.31 7.61 -6.29
N SER A 24 3.23 7.38 -4.99
CA SER A 24 2.07 7.72 -4.19
C SER A 24 1.95 9.24 -4.05
N ARG A 25 0.77 9.80 -4.39
CA ARG A 25 0.51 11.24 -4.19
C ARG A 25 0.61 11.64 -2.72
N GLY A 26 -0.04 10.90 -1.82
CA GLY A 26 0.03 11.15 -0.39
C GLY A 26 1.44 10.91 0.17
N GLY A 27 2.10 9.84 -0.27
CA GLY A 27 3.48 9.52 0.09
C GLY A 27 4.45 10.62 -0.32
N SER A 28 4.36 11.13 -1.56
CA SER A 28 5.24 12.21 -2.03
C SER A 28 5.00 13.54 -1.30
N ILE A 29 3.74 13.87 -0.96
CA ILE A 29 3.41 15.07 -0.20
C ILE A 29 4.01 14.99 1.21
N MET A 30 3.81 13.87 1.92
CA MET A 30 4.37 13.67 3.27
C MET A 30 5.88 13.64 3.27
N SER A 31 6.49 12.94 2.31
CA SER A 31 7.95 12.92 2.15
C SER A 31 8.52 14.32 1.93
N LYS A 32 7.92 15.10 1.01
CA LYS A 32 8.30 16.48 0.79
C LYS A 32 8.15 17.32 2.05
N TRP A 33 7.05 17.16 2.78
CA TRP A 33 6.82 17.89 4.03
C TRP A 33 7.92 17.61 5.07
N CYS A 34 8.23 16.31 5.29
CA CYS A 34 9.28 15.89 6.23
C CYS A 34 10.64 16.52 5.87
N LEU A 35 11.01 16.48 4.58
CA LEU A 35 12.30 17.03 4.11
C LEU A 35 12.35 18.56 4.18
N MET A 36 11.27 19.25 3.78
CA MET A 36 11.25 20.73 3.77
C MET A 36 11.27 21.32 5.17
N HIS A 37 10.64 20.67 6.12
CA HIS A 37 10.55 21.17 7.50
C HIS A 37 11.61 20.56 8.42
N ASP A 38 12.38 19.59 7.92
CA ASP A 38 13.36 18.81 8.69
C ASP A 38 12.74 18.20 9.97
N ARG A 39 11.52 17.70 9.86
CA ARG A 39 10.72 17.17 10.97
C ARG A 39 10.15 15.81 10.64
N GLU A 40 9.79 15.07 11.69
CA GLU A 40 9.07 13.81 11.56
C GLU A 40 7.65 14.06 11.03
N SER A 41 7.08 13.05 10.38
CA SER A 41 5.70 13.08 9.89
C SER A 41 4.72 13.36 11.03
N PHE A 42 3.93 14.42 10.91
CA PHE A 42 2.89 14.74 11.90
C PHE A 42 1.81 13.65 11.97
N LEU A 43 1.57 12.90 10.88
CA LEU A 43 0.64 11.77 10.89
C LEU A 43 1.15 10.62 11.77
N TYR A 44 2.46 10.45 11.85
CA TYR A 44 3.07 9.49 12.75
C TYR A 44 3.11 10.02 14.20
N GLU A 45 3.57 11.27 14.38
CA GLU A 45 3.69 11.88 15.73
C GLU A 45 2.34 11.93 16.46
N HIS A 46 1.26 12.29 15.73
CA HIS A 46 -0.10 12.43 16.26
C HIS A 46 -1.00 11.23 15.95
N PHE A 47 -0.42 10.06 15.68
CA PHE A 47 -1.21 8.89 15.30
C PHE A 47 -2.18 8.45 16.39
N ASP A 48 -1.79 8.54 17.65
CA ASP A 48 -2.65 8.18 18.78
C ASP A 48 -3.84 9.15 18.92
N ASP A 49 -3.62 10.44 18.71
CA ASP A 49 -4.69 11.45 18.70
C ASP A 49 -5.68 11.17 17.55
N ILE A 50 -5.17 10.75 16.39
CA ILE A 50 -6.01 10.34 15.25
C ILE A 50 -6.81 9.09 15.61
N CYS A 51 -6.22 8.12 16.27
CA CYS A 51 -6.90 6.90 16.70
C CYS A 51 -8.00 7.21 17.74
N ASP A 52 -7.78 8.14 18.66
CA ASP A 52 -8.81 8.56 19.63
C ASP A 52 -10.04 9.16 18.92
N ILE A 53 -9.83 9.91 17.84
CA ILE A 53 -10.93 10.42 17.01
C ILE A 53 -11.62 9.26 16.25
N LEU A 54 -10.86 8.37 15.62
CA LEU A 54 -11.41 7.24 14.89
C LEU A 54 -12.25 6.32 15.78
N ALA A 55 -11.77 6.05 17.00
CA ALA A 55 -12.51 5.25 17.99
C ALA A 55 -13.83 5.90 18.36
N GLN A 56 -13.87 7.23 18.51
CA GLN A 56 -15.09 7.96 18.85
C GLN A 56 -16.19 7.81 17.80
N TYR A 57 -15.83 7.64 16.54
CA TYR A 57 -16.76 7.53 15.41
C TYR A 57 -16.86 6.11 14.83
N ASP A 58 -16.26 5.11 15.47
CA ASP A 58 -16.22 3.72 15.01
C ASP A 58 -15.71 3.60 13.56
N VAL A 59 -14.60 4.29 13.26
CA VAL A 59 -13.99 4.33 11.93
C VAL A 59 -12.69 3.54 11.92
N ALA A 60 -12.58 2.56 11.01
CA ALA A 60 -11.35 1.83 10.77
C ALA A 60 -10.28 2.70 10.08
N VAL A 61 -9.00 2.44 10.36
CA VAL A 61 -7.87 3.06 9.69
C VAL A 61 -7.28 2.13 8.62
N SER A 62 -7.09 2.67 7.42
CA SER A 62 -6.25 2.10 6.37
C SER A 62 -4.88 2.76 6.46
N LEU A 63 -3.85 1.97 6.75
CA LEU A 63 -2.46 2.42 6.74
C LEU A 63 -1.94 2.38 5.31
N GLY A 64 -1.91 3.55 4.67
CA GLY A 64 -1.59 3.70 3.26
C GLY A 64 -0.10 3.49 2.96
N ASP A 65 0.20 2.78 1.87
CA ASP A 65 1.55 2.48 1.40
C ASP A 65 2.15 3.64 0.58
N GLY A 66 2.59 4.68 1.25
CA GLY A 66 3.16 5.88 0.62
C GLY A 66 4.49 5.64 -0.10
N LEU A 67 5.25 4.63 0.30
CA LEU A 67 6.49 4.19 -0.34
C LEU A 67 6.30 2.90 -1.16
N ARG A 68 5.09 2.63 -1.64
CA ARG A 68 4.87 1.51 -2.57
C ARG A 68 5.73 1.64 -3.82
N PRO A 69 6.22 0.52 -4.41
CA PRO A 69 6.96 0.56 -5.66
C PRO A 69 6.06 0.97 -6.83
N GLY A 70 6.61 1.77 -7.76
CA GLY A 70 5.94 2.17 -9.00
C GLY A 70 6.28 1.30 -10.21
N SER A 71 7.15 0.31 -10.01
CA SER A 71 7.54 -0.68 -11.02
C SER A 71 7.96 -1.98 -10.35
N ILE A 72 7.98 -3.07 -11.10
CA ILE A 72 8.48 -4.36 -10.60
C ILE A 72 9.98 -4.32 -10.25
N HIS A 73 10.72 -3.37 -10.83
CA HIS A 73 12.13 -3.15 -10.52
C HIS A 73 12.33 -2.73 -9.05
N ASP A 74 11.47 -1.85 -8.55
CA ASP A 74 11.55 -1.29 -7.20
C ASP A 74 10.84 -2.16 -6.14
N ALA A 75 10.22 -3.28 -6.55
CA ALA A 75 9.46 -4.16 -5.67
C ALA A 75 10.32 -4.81 -4.60
N ASN A 76 9.80 -4.84 -3.36
CA ASN A 76 10.44 -5.41 -2.18
C ASN A 76 11.78 -4.73 -1.84
N ASP A 77 11.90 -3.45 -2.14
CA ASP A 77 13.09 -2.70 -1.78
C ASP A 77 13.09 -2.27 -0.31
N GLU A 78 14.20 -1.69 0.11
CA GLU A 78 14.39 -1.23 1.48
C GLU A 78 13.37 -0.16 1.90
N ALA A 79 13.00 0.75 0.97
CA ALA A 79 12.03 1.80 1.23
C ALA A 79 10.63 1.23 1.53
N GLN A 80 10.17 0.29 0.70
CA GLN A 80 8.88 -0.39 0.89
C GLN A 80 8.84 -1.12 2.23
N PHE A 81 9.87 -1.88 2.56
CA PHE A 81 9.89 -2.68 3.78
C PHE A 81 10.08 -1.83 5.04
N ALA A 82 10.83 -0.73 4.99
CA ALA A 82 10.95 0.19 6.12
C ALA A 82 9.59 0.87 6.46
N GLU A 83 8.81 1.21 5.44
CA GLU A 83 7.44 1.70 5.66
C GLU A 83 6.54 0.60 6.23
N LEU A 84 6.62 -0.62 5.69
CA LEU A 84 5.84 -1.77 6.18
C LEU A 84 6.13 -2.07 7.65
N ASP A 85 7.40 -2.05 8.06
CA ASP A 85 7.80 -2.24 9.45
C ASP A 85 7.19 -1.14 10.37
N THR A 86 7.14 0.12 9.90
CA THR A 86 6.46 1.21 10.61
C THR A 86 4.95 0.99 10.67
N MET A 87 4.32 0.53 9.59
CA MET A 87 2.88 0.22 9.60
C MET A 87 2.55 -0.89 10.58
N GLY A 88 3.43 -1.88 10.76
CA GLY A 88 3.28 -2.92 11.79
C GLY A 88 3.26 -2.35 13.22
N GLU A 89 4.12 -1.38 13.52
CA GLU A 89 4.07 -0.63 14.79
C GLU A 89 2.73 0.09 14.96
N LEU A 90 2.30 0.79 13.91
CA LEU A 90 1.06 1.58 13.94
C LEU A 90 -0.20 0.71 14.10
N VAL A 91 -0.21 -0.51 13.58
CA VAL A 91 -1.30 -1.49 13.80
C VAL A 91 -1.49 -1.76 15.29
N LEU A 92 -0.40 -2.03 16.02
CA LEU A 92 -0.50 -2.28 17.46
C LEU A 92 -1.03 -1.05 18.21
N ARG A 93 -0.56 0.15 17.86
CA ARG A 93 -1.05 1.40 18.44
C ARG A 93 -2.55 1.62 18.17
N ALA A 94 -3.02 1.30 16.94
CA ALA A 94 -4.45 1.38 16.62
C ALA A 94 -5.27 0.37 17.43
N TRP A 95 -4.81 -0.87 17.54
CA TRP A 95 -5.50 -1.90 18.32
C TRP A 95 -5.56 -1.57 19.81
N ASP A 96 -4.50 -1.01 20.39
CA ASP A 96 -4.49 -0.54 21.79
C ASP A 96 -5.54 0.55 22.05
N LYS A 97 -5.92 1.29 21.01
CA LYS A 97 -6.99 2.31 21.01
C LYS A 97 -8.36 1.75 20.59
N ASN A 98 -8.51 0.44 20.42
CA ASN A 98 -9.71 -0.23 19.92
C ASN A 98 -10.14 0.26 18.51
N VAL A 99 -9.19 0.65 17.67
CA VAL A 99 -9.40 1.01 16.26
C VAL A 99 -9.05 -0.16 15.36
N GLN A 100 -9.98 -0.57 14.51
CA GLN A 100 -9.69 -1.55 13.47
C GLN A 100 -8.69 -0.98 12.47
N ALA A 101 -7.65 -1.75 12.15
CA ALA A 101 -6.60 -1.33 11.22
C ALA A 101 -6.37 -2.40 10.15
N PHE A 102 -6.10 -1.97 8.93
CA PHE A 102 -5.61 -2.81 7.85
C PHE A 102 -4.48 -2.10 7.10
N ILE A 103 -3.65 -2.90 6.43
CA ILE A 103 -2.43 -2.45 5.76
C ILE A 103 -2.67 -2.38 4.26
N GLU A 104 -2.37 -1.26 3.63
CA GLU A 104 -2.27 -1.20 2.17
C GLU A 104 -0.96 -1.83 1.71
N GLY A 105 -1.03 -2.58 0.62
CA GLY A 105 0.11 -3.27 0.02
C GLY A 105 0.39 -2.83 -1.41
N PRO A 106 1.51 -3.28 -1.99
CA PRO A 106 2.02 -2.79 -3.24
C PRO A 106 1.16 -3.18 -4.45
N GLY A 107 1.24 -2.33 -5.50
CA GLY A 107 0.65 -2.62 -6.80
C GLY A 107 1.61 -3.36 -7.75
N HIS A 108 2.91 -3.08 -7.72
CA HIS A 108 3.89 -3.63 -8.66
C HIS A 108 4.82 -4.62 -7.96
N VAL A 109 4.55 -5.93 -8.12
CA VAL A 109 5.43 -7.00 -7.59
C VAL A 109 5.48 -8.14 -8.58
N PRO A 110 6.66 -8.53 -9.09
CA PRO A 110 6.79 -9.68 -9.97
C PRO A 110 6.47 -10.97 -9.22
N MET A 111 5.93 -11.96 -9.92
CA MET A 111 5.38 -13.19 -9.33
C MET A 111 6.32 -13.87 -8.32
N HIS A 112 7.61 -13.91 -8.61
CA HIS A 112 8.60 -14.59 -7.76
C HIS A 112 8.86 -13.87 -6.40
N LYS A 113 8.47 -12.59 -6.28
CA LYS A 113 8.60 -11.80 -5.05
C LYS A 113 7.30 -11.69 -4.22
N ILE A 114 6.17 -12.13 -4.76
CA ILE A 114 4.86 -11.98 -4.09
C ILE A 114 4.85 -12.72 -2.75
N LYS A 115 5.40 -13.94 -2.71
CA LYS A 115 5.45 -14.73 -1.48
C LYS A 115 6.24 -14.02 -0.38
N GLU A 116 7.43 -13.53 -0.69
CA GLU A 116 8.27 -12.77 0.24
C GLU A 116 7.53 -11.53 0.78
N ASN A 117 6.82 -10.82 -0.10
CA ASN A 117 6.05 -9.64 0.27
C ASN A 117 4.94 -9.97 1.29
N MET A 118 4.18 -11.05 1.03
CA MET A 118 3.11 -11.49 1.93
C MET A 118 3.66 -12.00 3.27
N GLU A 119 4.70 -12.83 3.24
CA GLU A 119 5.33 -13.37 4.46
C GLU A 119 5.89 -12.24 5.34
N ARG A 120 6.50 -11.21 4.72
CA ARG A 120 6.97 -10.03 5.44
C ARG A 120 5.83 -9.27 6.10
N GLN A 121 4.71 -9.09 5.42
CA GLN A 121 3.54 -8.42 5.98
C GLN A 121 2.96 -9.21 7.17
N ILE A 122 2.78 -10.52 7.04
CA ILE A 122 2.27 -11.36 8.13
C ILE A 122 3.18 -11.24 9.35
N GLU A 123 4.51 -11.35 9.16
CA GLU A 123 5.48 -11.27 10.25
C GLU A 123 5.51 -9.90 10.92
N LYS A 124 5.61 -8.82 10.13
CA LYS A 124 5.84 -7.47 10.67
C LYS A 124 4.57 -6.74 11.07
N CYS A 125 3.45 -7.07 10.43
CA CYS A 125 2.17 -6.41 10.69
C CYS A 125 1.19 -7.28 11.51
N HIS A 126 1.69 -8.32 12.17
CA HIS A 126 0.93 -9.12 13.14
C HIS A 126 -0.32 -9.78 12.53
N ASP A 127 -0.22 -10.20 11.26
CA ASP A 127 -1.32 -10.77 10.49
C ASP A 127 -2.55 -9.84 10.37
N ALA A 128 -2.33 -8.52 10.44
CA ALA A 128 -3.37 -7.55 10.16
C ALA A 128 -3.89 -7.70 8.72
N PRO A 129 -5.17 -7.44 8.45
CA PRO A 129 -5.72 -7.58 7.10
C PRO A 129 -4.88 -6.83 6.07
N PHE A 130 -4.47 -7.51 5.00
CA PHE A 130 -3.67 -6.94 3.93
C PHE A 130 -4.54 -6.58 2.73
N TYR A 131 -4.43 -5.37 2.24
CA TYR A 131 -5.18 -4.82 1.11
C TYR A 131 -4.22 -4.47 -0.02
N THR A 132 -4.21 -5.25 -1.11
CA THR A 132 -3.24 -5.11 -2.19
C THR A 132 -3.87 -4.61 -3.49
N LEU A 133 -3.10 -3.85 -4.27
CA LEU A 133 -3.48 -3.43 -5.62
C LEU A 133 -2.92 -4.45 -6.62
N GLY A 134 -3.55 -5.57 -6.75
CA GLY A 134 -3.07 -6.68 -7.55
C GLY A 134 -2.37 -7.72 -6.68
N PRO A 135 -1.07 -7.96 -6.86
CA PRO A 135 -0.08 -7.13 -7.60
C PRO A 135 -0.11 -7.24 -9.13
N LEU A 136 0.27 -6.13 -9.78
CA LEU A 136 0.62 -6.13 -11.20
C LEU A 136 1.97 -6.83 -11.36
N VAL A 137 1.98 -7.94 -12.10
CA VAL A 137 3.15 -8.84 -12.17
C VAL A 137 4.14 -8.48 -13.25
N THR A 138 3.80 -7.51 -14.11
CA THR A 138 4.67 -6.95 -15.16
C THR A 138 4.32 -5.50 -15.44
N ASP A 139 5.29 -4.72 -15.96
CA ASP A 139 5.14 -3.31 -16.31
C ASP A 139 4.93 -3.07 -17.82
N ILE A 140 4.85 -4.12 -18.64
CA ILE A 140 4.85 -4.02 -20.10
C ILE A 140 3.48 -4.28 -20.75
N ALA A 141 2.39 -4.13 -20.01
CA ALA A 141 1.05 -4.43 -20.48
C ALA A 141 0.08 -3.22 -20.39
N PRO A 142 0.42 -2.04 -20.95
CA PRO A 142 -0.46 -0.87 -20.89
C PRO A 142 -1.82 -1.17 -21.53
N GLY A 143 -2.90 -0.80 -20.84
CA GLY A 143 -4.27 -1.14 -21.24
C GLY A 143 -4.74 -2.53 -20.82
N TYR A 144 -3.85 -3.36 -20.25
CA TYR A 144 -4.13 -4.72 -19.77
C TYR A 144 -3.74 -4.91 -18.30
N ASP A 145 -3.55 -3.83 -17.55
CA ASP A 145 -3.14 -3.87 -16.15
C ASP A 145 -4.15 -4.62 -15.26
N HIS A 146 -5.44 -4.60 -15.60
CA HIS A 146 -6.47 -5.40 -14.93
C HIS A 146 -6.23 -6.91 -15.08
N ILE A 147 -5.62 -7.37 -16.17
CA ILE A 147 -5.26 -8.78 -16.39
C ILE A 147 -4.00 -9.14 -15.61
N THR A 148 -2.94 -8.33 -15.73
CA THR A 148 -1.68 -8.58 -15.01
C THR A 148 -1.85 -8.50 -13.51
N SER A 149 -2.72 -7.61 -13.04
CA SER A 149 -3.13 -7.49 -11.66
C SER A 149 -3.94 -8.70 -11.19
N ALA A 150 -4.84 -9.25 -12.03
CA ALA A 150 -5.60 -10.45 -11.72
C ALA A 150 -4.70 -11.67 -11.45
N ILE A 151 -3.62 -11.81 -12.22
CA ILE A 151 -2.63 -12.89 -12.03
C ILE A 151 -1.98 -12.79 -10.65
N GLY A 152 -1.49 -11.61 -10.29
CA GLY A 152 -0.88 -11.38 -8.98
C GLY A 152 -1.88 -11.49 -7.84
N ALA A 153 -3.13 -11.04 -8.05
CA ALA A 153 -4.20 -11.14 -7.08
C ALA A 153 -4.53 -12.59 -6.73
N ALA A 154 -4.66 -13.46 -7.73
CA ALA A 154 -4.88 -14.88 -7.51
C ALA A 154 -3.74 -15.51 -6.68
N GLN A 155 -2.49 -15.14 -6.97
CA GLN A 155 -1.33 -15.65 -6.25
C GLN A 155 -1.25 -15.12 -4.81
N ILE A 156 -1.44 -13.81 -4.60
CA ILE A 156 -1.34 -13.24 -3.25
C ILE A 156 -2.58 -13.58 -2.41
N GLY A 157 -3.75 -13.72 -3.04
CA GLY A 157 -4.96 -14.20 -2.39
C GLY A 157 -4.80 -15.62 -1.85
N TRP A 158 -4.18 -16.50 -2.65
CA TRP A 158 -3.82 -17.86 -2.18
C TRP A 158 -2.85 -17.84 -1.00
N LEU A 159 -2.00 -16.83 -0.90
CA LEU A 159 -1.03 -16.68 0.19
C LEU A 159 -1.62 -15.99 1.44
N GLY A 160 -2.85 -15.43 1.37
CA GLY A 160 -3.55 -14.92 2.55
C GLY A 160 -3.94 -13.44 2.54
N THR A 161 -3.78 -12.71 1.43
CA THR A 161 -4.27 -11.31 1.39
C THR A 161 -5.77 -11.26 1.68
N ALA A 162 -6.22 -10.27 2.46
CA ALA A 162 -7.60 -10.18 2.93
C ALA A 162 -8.49 -9.40 1.96
N MET A 163 -7.94 -8.43 1.24
CA MET A 163 -8.69 -7.55 0.36
C MET A 163 -7.88 -7.21 -0.90
N LEU A 164 -8.59 -7.04 -2.02
CA LEU A 164 -8.01 -6.68 -3.30
C LEU A 164 -8.61 -5.37 -3.79
N CYS A 165 -7.75 -4.40 -4.11
CA CYS A 165 -8.16 -3.20 -4.83
C CYS A 165 -8.36 -3.54 -6.31
N TYR A 166 -9.43 -3.07 -6.92
CA TYR A 166 -9.64 -3.27 -8.35
C TYR A 166 -8.63 -2.46 -9.18
N VAL A 167 -8.31 -2.99 -10.36
CA VAL A 167 -7.48 -2.31 -11.37
C VAL A 167 -8.25 -2.25 -12.67
N THR A 168 -8.31 -1.09 -13.29
CA THR A 168 -9.00 -0.89 -14.58
C THR A 168 -8.04 -1.01 -15.74
N PRO A 169 -8.54 -1.21 -16.99
CA PRO A 169 -7.72 -1.14 -18.19
C PRO A 169 -6.97 0.20 -18.36
N LYS A 170 -7.46 1.26 -17.71
CA LYS A 170 -6.86 2.61 -17.79
C LYS A 170 -5.86 2.91 -16.68
N GLU A 171 -5.51 1.94 -15.84
CA GLU A 171 -4.46 2.14 -14.84
C GLU A 171 -3.20 2.69 -15.51
N HIS A 172 -2.57 3.71 -14.92
CA HIS A 172 -1.43 4.47 -15.46
C HIS A 172 -1.69 5.30 -16.73
N LEU A 173 -2.84 5.15 -17.39
CA LEU A 173 -3.11 5.80 -18.68
C LEU A 173 -4.06 6.98 -18.57
N ALA A 174 -5.15 6.87 -17.78
CA ALA A 174 -6.17 7.90 -17.64
C ALA A 174 -7.06 7.64 -16.42
N LEU A 175 -7.95 8.59 -16.12
CA LEU A 175 -9.01 8.34 -15.13
C LEU A 175 -10.03 7.35 -15.72
N PRO A 176 -10.45 6.32 -14.96
CA PRO A 176 -11.42 5.34 -15.44
C PRO A 176 -12.82 5.94 -15.52
N ASP A 177 -13.59 5.49 -16.50
CA ASP A 177 -15.03 5.72 -16.59
C ASP A 177 -15.82 4.51 -16.04
N LYS A 178 -17.17 4.59 -16.11
CA LYS A 178 -18.03 3.51 -15.58
C LYS A 178 -17.84 2.17 -16.29
N GLU A 179 -17.48 2.17 -17.58
CA GLU A 179 -17.24 0.93 -18.32
C GLU A 179 -15.92 0.30 -17.94
N ASP A 180 -14.88 1.11 -17.70
CA ASP A 180 -13.61 0.62 -17.19
C ASP A 180 -13.78 -0.05 -15.82
N VAL A 181 -14.58 0.56 -14.94
CA VAL A 181 -14.89 -0.02 -13.62
C VAL A 181 -15.70 -1.32 -13.78
N ARG A 182 -16.66 -1.37 -14.72
CA ARG A 182 -17.42 -2.58 -15.02
C ARG A 182 -16.52 -3.73 -15.51
N VAL A 183 -15.55 -3.43 -16.36
CA VAL A 183 -14.54 -4.41 -16.79
C VAL A 183 -13.72 -4.90 -15.61
N ALA A 184 -13.34 -4.01 -14.71
CA ALA A 184 -12.56 -4.34 -13.52
C ALA A 184 -13.31 -5.20 -12.50
N VAL A 185 -14.65 -5.28 -12.53
CA VAL A 185 -15.44 -6.17 -11.66
C VAL A 185 -15.07 -7.64 -11.87
N SER A 186 -14.67 -8.05 -13.07
CA SER A 186 -14.20 -9.41 -13.35
C SER A 186 -12.98 -9.78 -12.46
N TYR A 187 -12.15 -8.80 -12.14
CA TYR A 187 -11.00 -8.94 -11.27
C TYR A 187 -11.38 -9.24 -9.81
N THR A 188 -12.44 -8.66 -9.29
CA THR A 188 -12.89 -8.85 -7.90
C THR A 188 -13.52 -10.22 -7.63
N HIS A 189 -13.72 -11.04 -8.64
CA HIS A 189 -14.31 -12.37 -8.56
C HIS A 189 -13.30 -13.51 -8.77
N LEU A 190 -12.01 -13.21 -8.66
CA LEU A 190 -10.93 -14.19 -8.86
C LEU A 190 -10.61 -15.05 -7.62
N THR A 191 -11.11 -14.65 -6.48
CA THR A 191 -10.88 -15.30 -5.18
C THR A 191 -12.12 -16.02 -4.67
#